data_75e7a40a11bb5f9026c3abb0a4a2e673
#
_entry.id   75e7a40a11bb5f9026c3abb0a4a2e673
#
_cell.length_a   1.000
_cell.length_b   1.000
_cell.length_c   1.000
_cell.angle_alpha   90.00
_cell.angle_beta   90.00
_cell.angle_gamma   90.00
#
_symmetry.space_group_name_H-M   'P 1'
#
loop_
_entity.id
_entity.type
_entity.pdbx_description
1 polymer ?
#
loop_
_entity_poly.entity_id
_entity_poly.type
_entity_poly.pdbx_seq_one_letter_code
_entity_poly.pdbx_strand_id
1 'polypeptide(L)'
;MNTSIMRGFAHARTACAAFIAFFLLLMVCSLPANAIEIQEVVSPKGIHAWLVEDSSVPLVSMRFSFKGGTSQDPAGKEGLANLMTGLFDEGAGDLDSDSFQEQIDNLGAEMSFSASGDSVSGNIRMLAENRDAVTGLLALAVNNPRFDQDAIDRIRQQVVASIEASQRNPSTIASRKFGEVLYGNHPYGRPDEGTVKSLQTISRDDLLNFHRTNFARDRLTIGVVGSIDAKELGEMLDRVFGDLPAMAELVPVPDAKLALGTTTSLSFDMPQTSISFVYPAVPRKDPEFFAAYLMNHILGGGFTSRLYAEVREKRGLAYSVSSAMVLRDHVSALMISTATRPEKAQESLKIIREQVAAMANDGPTEAELAAAKSYLKGSYAVNNLTSSVSIADTLVGLQEAELPRDYIDKRGELIDAVTLDQVKTIAKKLLQAEPAILIYGPAQS
;
A
#
# COMPACT_ATOMS: atom_id res chain seq x y z
N MET A 1 16.25 77.17 15.70
CA MET A 1 16.98 75.95 15.34
C MET A 1 16.51 74.78 16.21
N ASN A 2 15.18 74.48 16.29
CA ASN A 2 14.70 73.44 17.19
C ASN A 2 13.43 72.62 16.71
N THR A 3 12.98 72.85 15.46
CA THR A 3 11.79 72.12 14.94
C THR A 3 12.11 70.91 14.05
N SER A 4 13.37 70.76 13.62
CA SER A 4 13.82 69.70 12.73
C SER A 4 14.14 68.34 13.49
N ILE A 5 14.61 68.50 14.75
CA ILE A 5 15.01 67.27 15.56
C ILE A 5 13.79 66.57 16.12
N MET A 6 12.69 67.25 16.46
CA MET A 6 11.48 66.62 16.98
C MET A 6 10.70 65.82 15.93
N ARG A 7 10.80 66.10 14.63
CA ARG A 7 10.17 65.33 13.55
C ARG A 7 10.91 64.02 13.27
N GLY A 8 12.25 63.95 13.45
CA GLY A 8 13.04 62.74 13.30
C GLY A 8 12.70 61.65 14.35
N PHE A 9 12.46 62.08 15.59
CA PHE A 9 12.10 61.15 16.68
C PHE A 9 10.66 60.57 16.56
N ALA A 10 9.74 61.31 15.96
CA ALA A 10 8.37 60.85 15.75
C ALA A 10 8.31 59.76 14.66
N HIS A 11 9.09 59.91 13.57
CA HIS A 11 9.15 58.89 12.49
C HIS A 11 9.91 57.61 12.90
N ALA A 12 10.94 57.72 13.75
CA ALA A 12 11.65 56.57 14.30
C ALA A 12 10.77 55.74 15.24
N ARG A 13 9.90 56.38 16.03
CA ARG A 13 8.96 55.69 16.93
C ARG A 13 7.83 54.97 16.17
N THR A 14 7.29 55.57 15.10
CA THR A 14 6.27 54.94 14.25
C THR A 14 6.85 53.81 13.42
N ALA A 15 8.08 53.93 12.93
CA ALA A 15 8.76 52.85 12.21
C ALA A 15 9.05 51.62 13.13
N CYS A 16 9.51 51.87 14.38
CA CYS A 16 9.72 50.81 15.37
C CYS A 16 8.41 50.13 15.77
N ALA A 17 7.32 50.88 15.98
CA ALA A 17 6.01 50.34 16.31
C ALA A 17 5.43 49.52 15.16
N ALA A 18 5.61 49.96 13.90
CA ALA A 18 5.20 49.21 12.71
C ALA A 18 6.00 47.90 12.53
N PHE A 19 7.31 47.92 12.84
CA PHE A 19 8.17 46.74 12.78
C PHE A 19 7.83 45.73 13.87
N ILE A 20 7.52 46.19 15.08
CA ILE A 20 7.06 45.32 16.19
C ILE A 20 5.67 44.75 15.89
N ALA A 21 4.75 45.54 15.34
CA ALA A 21 3.43 45.06 14.93
C ALA A 21 3.51 44.02 13.78
N PHE A 22 4.41 44.22 12.82
CA PHE A 22 4.67 43.27 11.73
C PHE A 22 5.30 41.99 12.24
N PHE A 23 6.23 42.08 13.20
CA PHE A 23 6.86 40.87 13.83
C PHE A 23 5.88 40.11 14.73
N LEU A 24 4.99 40.84 15.44
CA LEU A 24 3.89 40.22 16.20
C LEU A 24 2.85 39.57 15.27
N LEU A 25 2.56 40.15 14.11
CA LEU A 25 1.68 39.57 13.10
C LEU A 25 2.28 38.33 12.47
N LEU A 26 3.60 38.26 12.26
CA LEU A 26 4.32 37.06 11.81
C LEU A 26 4.35 35.95 12.87
N MET A 27 4.39 36.26 14.16
CA MET A 27 4.30 35.30 15.24
C MET A 27 2.89 34.66 15.38
N VAL A 28 1.84 35.40 15.03
CA VAL A 28 0.45 34.89 15.06
C VAL A 28 0.14 34.00 13.87
N CYS A 29 0.90 34.08 12.76
CA CYS A 29 0.74 33.23 11.58
C CYS A 29 1.48 31.90 11.64
N SER A 30 2.25 31.60 12.68
CA SER A 30 2.77 30.27 12.95
C SER A 30 1.71 29.47 13.74
N LEU A 31 0.56 29.21 13.10
CA LEU A 31 -0.30 28.12 13.54
C LEU A 31 0.53 26.83 13.38
N PRO A 32 0.69 26.04 14.43
CA PRO A 32 1.29 24.72 14.26
C PRO A 32 0.47 24.02 13.16
N ALA A 33 1.13 23.48 12.15
CA ALA A 33 0.49 22.50 11.29
C ALA A 33 -0.08 21.45 12.24
N ASN A 34 -1.41 21.30 12.27
CA ASN A 34 -2.05 20.33 13.15
C ASN A 34 -1.44 18.97 12.80
N ALA A 35 -0.66 18.43 13.74
CA ALA A 35 -0.27 17.04 13.66
C ALA A 35 -1.57 16.21 13.59
N ILE A 36 -1.62 15.20 12.73
CA ILE A 36 -2.78 14.33 12.64
C ILE A 36 -2.89 13.60 13.98
N GLU A 37 -3.94 13.91 14.76
CA GLU A 37 -4.19 13.26 16.03
C GLU A 37 -4.88 11.91 15.79
N ILE A 38 -4.17 10.83 16.05
CA ILE A 38 -4.69 9.47 15.93
C ILE A 38 -5.20 9.01 17.29
N GLN A 39 -6.53 8.84 17.39
CA GLN A 39 -7.19 8.31 18.58
C GLN A 39 -7.37 6.80 18.44
N GLU A 40 -7.20 6.06 19.54
CA GLU A 40 -7.63 4.67 19.62
C GLU A 40 -9.06 4.61 20.17
N VAL A 41 -9.94 3.98 19.41
CA VAL A 41 -11.31 3.74 19.80
C VAL A 41 -11.49 2.26 20.06
N VAL A 42 -12.02 1.91 21.23
CA VAL A 42 -12.39 0.54 21.57
C VAL A 42 -13.89 0.51 21.77
N SER A 43 -14.58 -0.25 20.94
CA SER A 43 -16.03 -0.37 21.03
C SER A 43 -16.48 -1.15 22.28
N PRO A 44 -17.74 -1.06 22.72
CA PRO A 44 -18.28 -1.86 23.84
C PRO A 44 -18.09 -3.37 23.67
N LYS A 45 -18.12 -3.90 22.44
CA LYS A 45 -17.84 -5.33 22.16
C LYS A 45 -16.35 -5.64 21.99
N GLY A 46 -15.44 -4.67 22.23
CA GLY A 46 -13.99 -4.84 22.23
C GLY A 46 -13.35 -4.81 20.85
N ILE A 47 -13.94 -4.10 19.88
CA ILE A 47 -13.36 -3.90 18.54
C ILE A 47 -12.48 -2.66 18.57
N HIS A 48 -11.24 -2.78 18.12
CA HIS A 48 -10.27 -1.70 18.07
C HIS A 48 -10.26 -1.02 16.71
N ALA A 49 -10.23 0.30 16.69
CA ALA A 49 -10.03 1.12 15.49
C ALA A 49 -9.14 2.33 15.79
N TRP A 50 -8.47 2.83 14.78
CA TRP A 50 -7.79 4.12 14.84
C TRP A 50 -8.63 5.17 14.13
N LEU A 51 -8.85 6.30 14.78
CA LEU A 51 -9.68 7.41 14.34
C LEU A 51 -8.85 8.68 14.17
N VAL A 52 -9.07 9.36 13.06
CA VAL A 52 -8.73 10.77 12.89
C VAL A 52 -10.03 11.55 12.69
N GLU A 53 -10.42 12.34 13.70
CA GLU A 53 -11.57 13.20 13.58
C GLU A 53 -11.27 14.38 12.67
N ASP A 54 -12.03 14.54 11.59
CA ASP A 54 -11.92 15.65 10.65
C ASP A 54 -13.32 16.04 10.15
N SER A 55 -13.83 17.12 10.72
CA SER A 55 -15.15 17.69 10.36
C SER A 55 -15.06 18.78 9.29
N SER A 56 -13.90 18.96 8.64
CA SER A 56 -13.73 19.94 7.56
C SER A 56 -14.61 19.67 6.34
N VAL A 57 -14.90 18.40 6.12
CA VAL A 57 -15.84 17.91 5.08
C VAL A 57 -16.81 16.93 5.74
N PRO A 58 -18.15 16.96 5.45
CA PRO A 58 -19.13 16.08 6.07
C PRO A 58 -19.08 14.66 5.47
N LEU A 59 -17.92 14.04 5.50
CA LEU A 59 -17.65 12.69 4.99
C LEU A 59 -17.05 11.82 6.08
N VAL A 60 -17.29 10.51 5.99
CA VAL A 60 -16.61 9.48 6.76
C VAL A 60 -16.00 8.48 5.78
N SER A 61 -14.70 8.25 5.93
CA SER A 61 -13.96 7.21 5.18
C SER A 61 -13.48 6.17 6.16
N MET A 62 -13.79 4.90 5.92
CA MET A 62 -13.28 3.78 6.70
C MET A 62 -12.58 2.79 5.78
N ARG A 63 -11.41 2.38 6.18
CA ARG A 63 -10.68 1.22 5.66
C ARG A 63 -10.65 0.17 6.76
N PHE A 64 -10.90 -1.08 6.39
CA PHE A 64 -10.70 -2.21 7.28
C PHE A 64 -10.03 -3.36 6.53
N SER A 65 -9.37 -4.23 7.28
CA SER A 65 -8.61 -5.35 6.72
C SER A 65 -8.69 -6.55 7.65
N PHE A 66 -9.04 -7.69 7.09
CA PHE A 66 -8.96 -9.00 7.74
C PHE A 66 -7.69 -9.70 7.28
N LYS A 67 -6.86 -10.14 8.20
CA LYS A 67 -5.65 -10.90 7.88
C LYS A 67 -6.02 -12.28 7.32
N GLY A 68 -5.31 -12.73 6.28
CA GLY A 68 -5.56 -13.99 5.60
C GLY A 68 -6.33 -13.80 4.29
N GLY A 69 -5.62 -13.40 3.23
CA GLY A 69 -6.16 -13.19 1.88
C GLY A 69 -6.07 -14.43 0.99
N THR A 70 -5.62 -14.25 -0.26
CA THR A 70 -5.55 -15.33 -1.26
C THR A 70 -4.55 -16.45 -0.90
N SER A 71 -3.63 -16.18 0.04
CA SER A 71 -2.77 -17.25 0.60
C SER A 71 -3.54 -18.32 1.37
N GLN A 72 -4.78 -18.04 1.75
CA GLN A 72 -5.70 -18.98 2.41
C GLN A 72 -6.55 -19.79 1.42
N ASP A 73 -6.49 -19.49 0.13
CA ASP A 73 -7.22 -20.25 -0.89
C ASP A 73 -6.77 -21.71 -0.88
N PRO A 74 -7.68 -22.68 -0.78
CA PRO A 74 -7.33 -24.09 -0.85
C PRO A 74 -6.70 -24.43 -2.21
N ALA A 75 -5.79 -25.39 -2.23
CA ALA A 75 -5.19 -25.86 -3.48
C ALA A 75 -6.26 -26.35 -4.48
N GLY A 76 -6.21 -25.83 -5.70
CA GLY A 76 -7.20 -26.08 -6.76
C GLY A 76 -8.43 -25.17 -6.70
N LYS A 77 -8.49 -24.24 -5.72
CA LYS A 77 -9.53 -23.22 -5.59
C LYS A 77 -8.92 -21.80 -5.53
N GLU A 78 -7.78 -21.63 -6.17
CA GLU A 78 -7.14 -20.31 -6.30
C GLU A 78 -8.11 -19.31 -6.91
N GLY A 79 -8.16 -18.11 -6.34
CA GLY A 79 -9.12 -17.07 -6.71
C GLY A 79 -10.40 -17.06 -5.86
N LEU A 80 -10.51 -17.92 -4.83
CA LEU A 80 -11.68 -17.97 -3.94
C LEU A 80 -11.88 -16.66 -3.19
N ALA A 81 -10.84 -16.15 -2.52
CA ALA A 81 -10.89 -14.88 -1.83
C ALA A 81 -11.18 -13.71 -2.79
N ASN A 82 -10.57 -13.72 -3.96
CA ASN A 82 -10.81 -12.68 -4.97
C ASN A 82 -12.25 -12.73 -5.51
N LEU A 83 -12.79 -13.91 -5.85
CA LEU A 83 -14.17 -14.05 -6.29
C LEU A 83 -15.15 -13.58 -5.20
N MET A 84 -14.88 -13.93 -3.94
CA MET A 84 -15.72 -13.52 -2.81
C MET A 84 -15.79 -12.00 -2.67
N THR A 85 -14.69 -11.29 -2.86
CA THR A 85 -14.68 -9.82 -2.73
C THR A 85 -15.54 -9.11 -3.76
N GLY A 86 -15.77 -9.69 -4.92
CA GLY A 86 -16.70 -9.19 -5.93
C GLY A 86 -18.17 -9.54 -5.67
N LEU A 87 -18.49 -10.14 -4.52
CA LEU A 87 -19.85 -10.62 -4.21
C LEU A 87 -20.45 -9.94 -2.96
N PHE A 88 -19.70 -9.13 -2.21
CA PHE A 88 -20.21 -8.51 -0.98
C PHE A 88 -21.27 -7.43 -1.24
N ASP A 89 -21.26 -6.83 -2.40
CA ASP A 89 -22.23 -5.83 -2.86
C ASP A 89 -23.27 -6.42 -3.83
N GLU A 90 -23.26 -7.73 -4.03
CA GLU A 90 -24.16 -8.49 -4.88
C GLU A 90 -25.35 -9.12 -4.12
N GLY A 91 -25.77 -8.46 -3.04
CA GLY A 91 -26.87 -8.83 -2.17
C GLY A 91 -26.46 -9.32 -0.80
N ALA A 92 -27.16 -8.84 0.24
CA ALA A 92 -26.89 -9.18 1.62
C ALA A 92 -28.19 -9.15 2.46
N GLY A 93 -28.33 -10.07 3.41
CA GLY A 93 -29.55 -10.23 4.20
C GLY A 93 -30.75 -10.53 3.31
N ASP A 94 -31.80 -9.70 3.41
CA ASP A 94 -33.02 -9.83 2.60
C ASP A 94 -32.94 -9.06 1.27
N LEU A 95 -31.86 -8.28 1.03
CA LEU A 95 -31.67 -7.49 -0.18
C LEU A 95 -30.97 -8.34 -1.25
N ASP A 96 -31.57 -8.42 -2.43
CA ASP A 96 -30.91 -8.94 -3.62
C ASP A 96 -29.88 -7.93 -4.19
N SER A 97 -29.18 -8.31 -5.26
CA SER A 97 -28.14 -7.47 -5.86
C SER A 97 -28.67 -6.09 -6.28
N ASP A 98 -29.78 -6.05 -7.02
CA ASP A 98 -30.34 -4.80 -7.54
C ASP A 98 -30.78 -3.88 -6.38
N SER A 99 -31.49 -4.43 -5.39
CA SER A 99 -31.95 -3.68 -4.22
C SER A 99 -30.81 -3.17 -3.34
N PHE A 100 -29.73 -3.94 -3.23
CA PHE A 100 -28.54 -3.55 -2.44
C PHE A 100 -27.79 -2.39 -3.13
N GLN A 101 -27.53 -2.53 -4.43
CA GLN A 101 -26.86 -1.51 -5.24
C GLN A 101 -27.67 -0.21 -5.29
N GLU A 102 -29.01 -0.29 -5.51
CA GLU A 102 -29.89 0.88 -5.51
C GLU A 102 -29.82 1.64 -4.18
N GLN A 103 -29.77 0.94 -3.05
CA GLN A 103 -29.66 1.60 -1.74
C GLN A 103 -28.30 2.28 -1.54
N ILE A 104 -27.18 1.66 -1.94
CA ILE A 104 -25.84 2.27 -1.87
C ILE A 104 -25.80 3.53 -2.74
N ASP A 105 -26.30 3.47 -3.97
CA ASP A 105 -26.32 4.59 -4.91
C ASP A 105 -27.18 5.74 -4.38
N ASN A 106 -28.40 5.45 -3.88
CA ASN A 106 -29.32 6.44 -3.33
C ASN A 106 -28.74 7.17 -2.10
N LEU A 107 -27.87 6.51 -1.33
CA LEU A 107 -27.19 7.08 -0.18
C LEU A 107 -25.89 7.82 -0.56
N GLY A 108 -25.48 7.79 -1.84
CA GLY A 108 -24.23 8.40 -2.31
C GLY A 108 -23.01 7.81 -1.62
N ALA A 109 -23.04 6.52 -1.30
CA ALA A 109 -21.94 5.83 -0.67
C ALA A 109 -21.12 5.04 -1.69
N GLU A 110 -19.84 4.89 -1.40
CA GLU A 110 -18.91 4.04 -2.17
C GLU A 110 -18.48 2.89 -1.26
N MET A 111 -18.71 1.65 -1.68
CA MET A 111 -18.29 0.44 -0.98
C MET A 111 -17.50 -0.45 -1.94
N SER A 112 -16.38 -0.97 -1.49
CA SER A 112 -15.57 -1.89 -2.28
C SER A 112 -14.80 -2.85 -1.40
N PHE A 113 -14.55 -4.04 -1.92
CA PHE A 113 -13.73 -5.07 -1.27
C PHE A 113 -12.64 -5.53 -2.22
N SER A 114 -11.53 -5.98 -1.67
CA SER A 114 -10.40 -6.50 -2.43
C SER A 114 -9.64 -7.55 -1.62
N ALA A 115 -9.03 -8.51 -2.32
CA ALA A 115 -8.16 -9.50 -1.72
C ALA A 115 -6.72 -9.34 -2.22
N SER A 116 -5.77 -9.53 -1.33
CA SER A 116 -4.34 -9.66 -1.62
C SER A 116 -3.84 -11.00 -1.10
N GLY A 117 -2.54 -11.30 -1.26
CA GLY A 117 -1.96 -12.49 -0.66
C GLY A 117 -2.19 -12.59 0.85
N ASP A 118 -2.15 -11.48 1.57
CA ASP A 118 -2.10 -11.47 3.04
C ASP A 118 -3.39 -11.00 3.71
N SER A 119 -4.30 -10.36 2.98
CA SER A 119 -5.52 -9.79 3.57
C SER A 119 -6.70 -9.73 2.62
N VAL A 120 -7.90 -9.70 3.19
CA VAL A 120 -9.13 -9.23 2.56
C VAL A 120 -9.48 -7.88 3.17
N SER A 121 -9.64 -6.87 2.34
CA SER A 121 -9.87 -5.50 2.77
C SER A 121 -11.18 -4.95 2.24
N GLY A 122 -11.80 -4.06 3.01
CA GLY A 122 -12.94 -3.28 2.58
C GLY A 122 -12.70 -1.78 2.76
N ASN A 123 -13.27 -1.02 1.84
CA ASN A 123 -13.32 0.44 1.88
C ASN A 123 -14.77 0.87 1.88
N ILE A 124 -15.09 1.85 2.68
CA ILE A 124 -16.37 2.53 2.65
C ILE A 124 -16.15 4.04 2.75
N ARG A 125 -16.84 4.80 1.90
CA ARG A 125 -16.89 6.25 1.97
C ARG A 125 -18.34 6.69 1.90
N MET A 126 -18.75 7.58 2.80
CA MET A 126 -20.15 7.98 2.95
C MET A 126 -20.29 9.41 3.42
N LEU A 127 -21.44 10.02 3.12
CA LEU A 127 -21.85 11.26 3.75
C LEU A 127 -22.15 11.04 5.23
N ALA A 128 -21.74 11.97 6.10
CA ALA A 128 -21.95 11.85 7.54
C ALA A 128 -23.45 11.77 7.89
N GLU A 129 -24.32 12.45 7.15
CA GLU A 129 -25.78 12.40 7.31
C GLU A 129 -26.40 11.03 6.99
N ASN A 130 -25.77 10.25 6.10
CA ASN A 130 -26.25 8.93 5.68
C ASN A 130 -25.55 7.78 6.44
N ARG A 131 -24.68 8.12 7.41
CA ARG A 131 -23.81 7.16 8.10
C ARG A 131 -24.55 5.95 8.65
N ASP A 132 -25.68 6.16 9.33
CA ASP A 132 -26.41 5.07 10.00
C ASP A 132 -27.04 4.09 9.00
N ALA A 133 -27.55 4.60 7.88
CA ALA A 133 -28.12 3.77 6.81
C ALA A 133 -27.01 2.96 6.10
N VAL A 134 -25.90 3.62 5.74
CA VAL A 134 -24.76 2.97 5.08
C VAL A 134 -24.08 1.96 6.01
N THR A 135 -23.97 2.27 7.31
CA THR A 135 -23.49 1.31 8.33
C THR A 135 -24.36 0.05 8.35
N GLY A 136 -25.68 0.20 8.19
CA GLY A 136 -26.59 -0.93 8.10
C GLY A 136 -26.33 -1.82 6.90
N LEU A 137 -26.11 -1.24 5.74
CA LEU A 137 -25.75 -1.99 4.52
C LEU A 137 -24.41 -2.68 4.64
N LEU A 138 -23.39 -1.98 5.17
CA LEU A 138 -22.09 -2.58 5.41
C LEU A 138 -22.17 -3.75 6.41
N ALA A 139 -22.96 -3.61 7.48
CA ALA A 139 -23.19 -4.68 8.44
C ALA A 139 -23.84 -5.91 7.78
N LEU A 140 -24.80 -5.71 6.89
CA LEU A 140 -25.40 -6.81 6.12
C LEU A 140 -24.34 -7.46 5.21
N ALA A 141 -23.59 -6.68 4.43
CA ALA A 141 -22.55 -7.19 3.53
C ALA A 141 -21.49 -8.01 4.27
N VAL A 142 -21.03 -7.52 5.44
CA VAL A 142 -19.98 -8.19 6.22
C VAL A 142 -20.48 -9.42 6.97
N ASN A 143 -21.72 -9.42 7.50
CA ASN A 143 -22.18 -10.52 8.35
C ASN A 143 -23.08 -11.52 7.62
N ASN A 144 -23.83 -11.08 6.63
CA ASN A 144 -24.86 -11.88 5.97
C ASN A 144 -24.81 -11.77 4.44
N PRO A 145 -23.63 -11.96 3.80
CA PRO A 145 -23.55 -11.96 2.33
C PRO A 145 -24.37 -13.14 1.79
N ARG A 146 -25.16 -12.90 0.75
CA ARG A 146 -26.06 -13.93 0.20
C ARG A 146 -25.33 -14.97 -0.63
N PHE A 147 -24.36 -14.53 -1.40
CA PHE A 147 -23.68 -15.37 -2.39
C PHE A 147 -24.68 -16.16 -3.25
N ASP A 148 -25.64 -15.45 -3.84
CA ASP A 148 -26.66 -16.04 -4.72
C ASP A 148 -25.98 -16.65 -5.96
N GLN A 149 -26.51 -17.76 -6.46
CA GLN A 149 -25.82 -18.54 -7.50
C GLN A 149 -25.71 -17.76 -8.83
N ASP A 150 -26.70 -16.95 -9.17
CA ASP A 150 -26.70 -16.10 -10.35
C ASP A 150 -25.65 -14.98 -10.26
N ALA A 151 -25.47 -14.36 -9.09
CA ALA A 151 -24.39 -13.40 -8.82
C ALA A 151 -23.03 -14.09 -8.91
N ILE A 152 -22.86 -15.26 -8.27
CA ILE A 152 -21.62 -16.05 -8.37
C ILE A 152 -21.28 -16.35 -9.82
N ASP A 153 -22.24 -16.79 -10.61
CA ASP A 153 -22.01 -17.16 -12.02
C ASP A 153 -21.66 -15.94 -12.87
N ARG A 154 -22.30 -14.80 -12.63
CA ARG A 154 -22.04 -13.53 -13.32
C ARG A 154 -20.65 -13.00 -12.99
N ILE A 155 -20.28 -12.87 -11.70
CA ILE A 155 -18.98 -12.37 -11.28
C ILE A 155 -17.86 -13.33 -11.71
N ARG A 156 -18.07 -14.66 -11.57
CA ARG A 156 -17.14 -15.66 -12.08
C ARG A 156 -16.87 -15.48 -13.58
N GLN A 157 -17.88 -15.26 -14.39
CA GLN A 157 -17.71 -15.01 -15.82
C GLN A 157 -16.91 -13.75 -16.10
N GLN A 158 -17.13 -12.67 -15.34
CA GLN A 158 -16.33 -11.45 -15.45
C GLN A 158 -14.87 -11.68 -15.12
N VAL A 159 -14.57 -12.40 -14.03
CA VAL A 159 -13.19 -12.74 -13.64
C VAL A 159 -12.54 -13.65 -14.67
N VAL A 160 -13.24 -14.66 -15.17
CA VAL A 160 -12.75 -15.54 -16.25
C VAL A 160 -12.43 -14.75 -17.50
N ALA A 161 -13.33 -13.88 -17.95
CA ALA A 161 -13.09 -13.02 -19.13
C ALA A 161 -11.86 -12.11 -18.92
N SER A 162 -11.68 -11.55 -17.73
CA SER A 162 -10.50 -10.76 -17.37
C SER A 162 -9.21 -11.60 -17.42
N ILE A 163 -9.24 -12.83 -16.88
CA ILE A 163 -8.11 -13.75 -16.95
C ILE A 163 -7.77 -14.10 -18.41
N GLU A 164 -8.76 -14.45 -19.24
CA GLU A 164 -8.56 -14.76 -20.65
C GLU A 164 -7.99 -13.58 -21.45
N ALA A 165 -8.46 -12.38 -21.19
CA ALA A 165 -7.92 -11.16 -21.78
C ALA A 165 -6.45 -10.93 -21.35
N SER A 166 -6.16 -11.14 -20.07
CA SER A 166 -4.82 -10.99 -19.49
C SER A 166 -3.81 -12.02 -20.01
N GLN A 167 -4.27 -13.22 -20.39
CA GLN A 167 -3.44 -14.28 -20.97
C GLN A 167 -2.82 -13.89 -22.33
N ARG A 168 -3.28 -12.82 -22.95
CA ARG A 168 -2.68 -12.26 -24.18
C ARG A 168 -1.66 -11.15 -23.89
N ASN A 169 -1.53 -10.74 -22.65
CA ASN A 169 -0.62 -9.68 -22.25
C ASN A 169 0.75 -10.28 -21.86
N PRO A 170 1.83 -9.96 -22.60
CA PRO A 170 3.17 -10.46 -22.31
C PRO A 170 3.64 -10.21 -20.88
N SER A 171 3.32 -9.04 -20.30
CA SER A 171 3.75 -8.71 -18.94
C SER A 171 3.06 -9.59 -17.90
N THR A 172 1.77 -9.89 -18.07
CA THR A 172 1.02 -10.78 -17.17
C THR A 172 1.56 -12.22 -17.23
N ILE A 173 1.78 -12.73 -18.47
CA ILE A 173 2.36 -14.06 -18.65
C ILE A 173 3.74 -14.15 -18.01
N ALA A 174 4.59 -13.14 -18.25
CA ALA A 174 5.95 -13.10 -17.73
C ALA A 174 5.98 -12.99 -16.20
N SER A 175 5.17 -12.12 -15.61
CA SER A 175 5.07 -11.95 -14.15
C SER A 175 4.55 -13.20 -13.46
N ARG A 176 3.54 -13.86 -14.03
CA ARG A 176 3.00 -15.13 -13.50
C ARG A 176 4.07 -16.22 -13.53
N LYS A 177 4.74 -16.37 -14.69
CA LYS A 177 5.80 -17.39 -14.81
C LYS A 177 6.98 -17.11 -13.87
N PHE A 178 7.32 -15.84 -13.69
CA PHE A 178 8.37 -15.45 -12.76
C PHE A 178 7.95 -15.70 -11.31
N GLY A 179 6.70 -15.40 -10.93
CA GLY A 179 6.15 -15.71 -9.61
C GLY A 179 6.20 -17.20 -9.28
N GLU A 180 5.81 -18.07 -10.23
CA GLU A 180 5.94 -19.52 -10.09
C GLU A 180 7.39 -19.97 -9.82
N VAL A 181 8.38 -19.38 -10.54
CA VAL A 181 9.79 -19.69 -10.34
C VAL A 181 10.29 -19.11 -9.02
N LEU A 182 9.94 -17.87 -8.72
CA LEU A 182 10.45 -17.13 -7.57
C LEU A 182 9.99 -17.72 -6.23
N TYR A 183 8.72 -18.11 -6.16
CA TYR A 183 8.08 -18.60 -4.94
C TYR A 183 7.87 -20.11 -4.88
N GLY A 184 8.03 -20.83 -6.02
CA GLY A 184 7.83 -22.28 -6.09
C GLY A 184 6.43 -22.71 -5.66
N ASN A 185 6.34 -23.60 -4.69
CA ASN A 185 5.06 -24.11 -4.17
C ASN A 185 4.42 -23.22 -3.10
N HIS A 186 5.04 -22.10 -2.73
CA HIS A 186 4.47 -21.17 -1.77
C HIS A 186 3.18 -20.52 -2.33
N PRO A 187 2.15 -20.23 -1.52
CA PRO A 187 0.91 -19.59 -1.98
C PRO A 187 1.16 -18.31 -2.81
N TYR A 188 2.18 -17.54 -2.51
CA TYR A 188 2.53 -16.32 -3.28
C TYR A 188 2.96 -16.56 -4.73
N GLY A 189 3.24 -17.80 -5.12
CA GLY A 189 3.47 -18.18 -6.52
C GLY A 189 2.19 -18.43 -7.31
N ARG A 190 1.02 -18.43 -6.65
CA ARG A 190 -0.28 -18.63 -7.29
C ARG A 190 -0.86 -17.27 -7.71
N PRO A 191 -1.66 -17.21 -8.79
CA PRO A 191 -2.34 -15.98 -9.15
C PRO A 191 -3.46 -15.65 -8.16
N ASP A 192 -3.51 -14.43 -7.64
CA ASP A 192 -4.52 -13.97 -6.69
C ASP A 192 -5.94 -14.06 -7.28
N GLU A 193 -6.11 -13.81 -8.59
CA GLU A 193 -7.36 -13.94 -9.30
C GLU A 193 -7.74 -15.42 -9.63
N GLY A 194 -6.85 -16.35 -9.37
CA GLY A 194 -7.01 -17.74 -9.72
C GLY A 194 -6.76 -18.07 -11.20
N THR A 195 -7.31 -19.18 -11.64
CA THR A 195 -7.28 -19.65 -13.02
C THR A 195 -8.69 -19.96 -13.52
N VAL A 196 -8.90 -20.01 -14.84
CA VAL A 196 -10.20 -20.45 -15.41
C VAL A 196 -10.62 -21.80 -14.81
N LYS A 197 -9.68 -22.72 -14.64
CA LYS A 197 -9.94 -24.05 -14.09
C LYS A 197 -10.31 -24.00 -12.61
N SER A 198 -9.56 -23.28 -11.76
CA SER A 198 -9.84 -23.20 -10.33
C SER A 198 -11.16 -22.51 -10.04
N LEU A 199 -11.46 -21.40 -10.74
CA LEU A 199 -12.73 -20.67 -10.59
C LEU A 199 -13.96 -21.54 -10.87
N GLN A 200 -13.88 -22.47 -11.82
CA GLN A 200 -14.99 -23.41 -12.13
C GLN A 200 -15.27 -24.40 -10.99
N THR A 201 -14.30 -24.64 -10.09
CA THR A 201 -14.44 -25.57 -8.96
C THR A 201 -14.98 -24.91 -7.69
N ILE A 202 -15.01 -23.58 -7.64
CA ILE A 202 -15.47 -22.83 -6.48
C ILE A 202 -16.99 -22.89 -6.40
N SER A 203 -17.49 -23.43 -5.30
CA SER A 203 -18.91 -23.51 -4.98
C SER A 203 -19.34 -22.39 -4.01
N ARG A 204 -20.65 -22.20 -3.86
CA ARG A 204 -21.22 -21.32 -2.83
C ARG A 204 -20.78 -21.75 -1.42
N ASP A 205 -20.72 -23.03 -1.14
CA ASP A 205 -20.29 -23.54 0.18
C ASP A 205 -18.82 -23.21 0.46
N ASP A 206 -17.94 -23.14 -0.56
CA ASP A 206 -16.57 -22.71 -0.41
C ASP A 206 -16.50 -21.23 0.01
N LEU A 207 -17.30 -20.36 -0.60
CA LEU A 207 -17.40 -18.93 -0.26
C LEU A 207 -17.89 -18.73 1.18
N LEU A 208 -18.97 -19.41 1.56
CA LEU A 208 -19.52 -19.38 2.92
C LEU A 208 -18.50 -19.90 3.95
N ASN A 209 -17.79 -20.98 3.63
CA ASN A 209 -16.78 -21.53 4.52
C ASN A 209 -15.59 -20.58 4.68
N PHE A 210 -15.08 -20.03 3.57
CA PHE A 210 -13.99 -19.06 3.62
C PHE A 210 -14.37 -17.82 4.44
N HIS A 211 -15.57 -17.27 4.20
CA HIS A 211 -16.09 -16.15 4.98
C HIS A 211 -16.12 -16.49 6.47
N ARG A 212 -16.74 -17.61 6.85
CA ARG A 212 -16.85 -18.06 8.25
C ARG A 212 -15.52 -18.26 8.96
N THR A 213 -14.49 -18.77 8.24
CA THR A 213 -13.19 -19.10 8.84
C THR A 213 -12.21 -17.95 8.89
N ASN A 214 -12.33 -16.99 7.96
CA ASN A 214 -11.35 -15.91 7.82
C ASN A 214 -11.84 -14.56 8.39
N PHE A 215 -13.15 -14.31 8.42
CA PHE A 215 -13.69 -13.05 8.94
C PHE A 215 -13.90 -13.16 10.45
N ALA A 216 -12.95 -12.65 11.22
CA ALA A 216 -13.00 -12.68 12.68
C ALA A 216 -12.37 -11.43 13.29
N ARG A 217 -12.79 -11.09 14.51
CA ARG A 217 -12.41 -9.86 15.21
C ARG A 217 -10.93 -9.81 15.60
N ASP A 218 -10.31 -10.96 15.91
CA ASP A 218 -8.87 -11.05 16.28
C ASP A 218 -7.91 -10.75 15.12
N ARG A 219 -8.42 -10.71 13.90
CA ARG A 219 -7.64 -10.47 12.66
C ARG A 219 -8.02 -9.20 11.93
N LEU A 220 -8.80 -8.34 12.58
CA LEU A 220 -9.36 -7.13 12.01
C LEU A 220 -8.57 -5.91 12.42
N THR A 221 -8.16 -5.11 11.44
CA THR A 221 -7.58 -3.77 11.63
C THR A 221 -8.49 -2.75 10.98
N ILE A 222 -8.67 -1.57 11.62
CA ILE A 222 -9.62 -0.55 11.15
C ILE A 222 -9.00 0.83 11.28
N GLY A 223 -9.08 1.63 10.19
CA GLY A 223 -8.75 3.03 10.18
C GLY A 223 -9.95 3.86 9.72
N VAL A 224 -10.29 4.89 10.44
CA VAL A 224 -11.43 5.78 10.16
C VAL A 224 -10.99 7.23 10.18
N VAL A 225 -11.48 7.99 9.21
CA VAL A 225 -11.19 9.42 9.10
C VAL A 225 -12.46 10.16 8.71
N GLY A 226 -12.80 11.22 9.39
CA GLY A 226 -13.88 12.07 8.99
C GLY A 226 -14.75 12.65 10.10
N SER A 227 -15.96 13.07 9.72
CA SER A 227 -16.92 13.72 10.62
C SER A 227 -17.70 12.67 11.44
N ILE A 228 -17.00 12.06 12.40
CA ILE A 228 -17.52 11.07 13.35
C ILE A 228 -16.70 11.17 14.63
N ASP A 229 -17.35 11.14 15.80
CA ASP A 229 -16.67 11.10 17.07
C ASP A 229 -16.38 9.66 17.55
N ALA A 230 -15.57 9.54 18.61
CA ALA A 230 -15.15 8.24 19.13
C ALA A 230 -16.33 7.38 19.65
N LYS A 231 -17.39 8.00 20.20
CA LYS A 231 -18.58 7.29 20.70
C LYS A 231 -19.40 6.74 19.54
N GLU A 232 -19.70 7.59 18.57
CA GLU A 232 -20.43 7.23 17.35
C GLU A 232 -19.70 6.13 16.56
N LEU A 233 -18.36 6.23 16.48
CA LEU A 233 -17.54 5.18 15.89
C LEU A 233 -17.65 3.87 16.66
N GLY A 234 -17.59 3.89 17.99
CA GLY A 234 -17.75 2.69 18.81
C GLY A 234 -19.07 1.96 18.55
N GLU A 235 -20.17 2.70 18.42
CA GLU A 235 -21.49 2.16 18.08
C GLU A 235 -21.53 1.57 16.66
N MET A 236 -20.91 2.26 15.70
CA MET A 236 -20.76 1.80 14.31
C MET A 236 -19.95 0.50 14.24
N LEU A 237 -18.81 0.41 14.93
CA LEU A 237 -17.96 -0.77 14.96
C LEU A 237 -18.72 -2.00 15.50
N ASP A 238 -19.46 -1.84 16.59
CA ASP A 238 -20.26 -2.93 17.17
C ASP A 238 -21.35 -3.42 16.23
N ARG A 239 -21.96 -2.50 15.49
CA ARG A 239 -23.01 -2.84 14.52
C ARG A 239 -22.45 -3.60 13.32
N VAL A 240 -21.27 -3.20 12.81
CA VAL A 240 -20.68 -3.82 11.62
C VAL A 240 -19.95 -5.12 11.94
N PHE A 241 -19.12 -5.13 12.99
CA PHE A 241 -18.17 -6.21 13.24
C PHE A 241 -18.46 -7.00 14.53
N GLY A 242 -19.40 -6.53 15.34
CA GLY A 242 -19.63 -7.09 16.68
C GLY A 242 -20.15 -8.51 16.71
N ASP A 243 -20.79 -8.97 15.64
CA ASP A 243 -21.36 -10.31 15.53
C ASP A 243 -20.44 -11.31 14.82
N LEU A 244 -19.27 -10.85 14.30
CA LEU A 244 -18.25 -11.73 13.75
C LEU A 244 -17.66 -12.66 14.81
N PRO A 245 -17.18 -13.86 14.41
CA PRO A 245 -16.44 -14.77 15.29
C PRO A 245 -15.30 -14.05 16.04
N ALA A 246 -15.03 -14.46 17.25
CA ALA A 246 -13.96 -13.86 18.04
C ALA A 246 -12.57 -14.20 17.47
N MET A 247 -12.39 -15.39 16.88
CA MET A 247 -11.11 -15.89 16.39
C MET A 247 -11.28 -16.50 14.99
N ALA A 248 -10.31 -16.21 14.11
CA ALA A 248 -10.21 -16.80 12.78
C ALA A 248 -9.62 -18.23 12.84
N GLU A 249 -9.99 -19.05 11.87
CA GLU A 249 -9.47 -20.41 11.68
C GLU A 249 -8.50 -20.44 10.49
N LEU A 250 -7.45 -19.59 10.51
CA LEU A 250 -6.49 -19.49 9.41
C LEU A 250 -5.54 -20.70 9.34
N VAL A 251 -5.24 -21.13 8.12
CA VAL A 251 -4.18 -22.11 7.87
C VAL A 251 -2.81 -21.40 7.99
N PRO A 252 -1.84 -21.95 8.75
CA PRO A 252 -0.51 -21.37 8.84
C PRO A 252 0.17 -21.32 7.47
N VAL A 253 0.63 -20.13 7.08
CA VAL A 253 1.43 -19.91 5.86
C VAL A 253 2.90 -19.82 6.28
N PRO A 254 3.81 -20.64 5.72
CA PRO A 254 5.23 -20.58 6.05
C PRO A 254 5.88 -19.34 5.40
N ASP A 255 7.06 -18.93 5.88
CA ASP A 255 7.84 -17.91 5.19
C ASP A 255 8.32 -18.39 3.82
N ALA A 256 8.18 -17.54 2.82
CA ALA A 256 8.60 -17.83 1.46
C ALA A 256 10.12 -17.69 1.31
N LYS A 257 10.71 -18.64 0.59
CA LYS A 257 12.12 -18.57 0.18
C LYS A 257 12.19 -18.16 -1.28
N LEU A 258 12.77 -16.99 -1.54
CA LEU A 258 12.99 -16.50 -2.89
C LEU A 258 13.99 -17.40 -3.62
N ALA A 259 13.66 -17.84 -4.83
CA ALA A 259 14.58 -18.59 -5.70
C ALA A 259 15.59 -17.62 -6.36
N LEU A 260 16.50 -17.08 -5.55
CA LEU A 260 17.55 -16.17 -6.00
C LEU A 260 18.58 -16.89 -6.90
N GLY A 261 19.35 -16.11 -7.68
CA GLY A 261 20.34 -16.66 -8.64
C GLY A 261 19.73 -17.27 -9.89
N THR A 262 18.41 -17.09 -10.11
CA THR A 262 17.69 -17.63 -11.28
C THR A 262 17.46 -16.55 -12.34
N THR A 263 17.43 -16.94 -13.61
CA THR A 263 17.02 -16.05 -14.71
C THR A 263 15.89 -16.70 -15.49
N THR A 264 14.77 -15.99 -15.56
CA THR A 264 13.61 -16.35 -16.37
C THR A 264 13.59 -15.45 -17.61
N SER A 265 13.73 -16.06 -18.80
CA SER A 265 13.70 -15.33 -20.07
C SER A 265 12.52 -15.81 -20.91
N LEU A 266 11.71 -14.86 -21.40
CA LEU A 266 10.53 -15.16 -22.22
C LEU A 266 10.54 -14.28 -23.48
N SER A 267 10.20 -14.91 -24.63
CA SER A 267 10.16 -14.20 -25.91
C SER A 267 8.73 -13.88 -26.32
N PHE A 268 8.49 -12.61 -26.65
CA PHE A 268 7.21 -12.11 -27.14
C PHE A 268 7.43 -11.11 -28.27
N ASP A 269 6.48 -11.03 -29.20
CA ASP A 269 6.45 -9.97 -30.21
C ASP A 269 5.95 -8.66 -29.58
N MET A 270 6.90 -7.83 -29.15
CA MET A 270 6.64 -6.55 -28.49
C MET A 270 7.80 -5.55 -28.74
N PRO A 271 7.55 -4.23 -28.67
CA PRO A 271 8.54 -3.23 -29.08
C PRO A 271 9.66 -3.00 -28.06
N GLN A 272 9.54 -3.49 -26.83
CA GLN A 272 10.50 -3.26 -25.75
C GLN A 272 10.87 -4.57 -25.05
N THR A 273 12.03 -4.58 -24.43
CA THR A 273 12.46 -5.61 -23.48
C THR A 273 12.31 -5.07 -22.05
N SER A 274 11.54 -5.76 -21.24
CA SER A 274 11.41 -5.50 -19.82
C SER A 274 12.37 -6.36 -19.02
N ILE A 275 12.98 -5.77 -17.99
CA ILE A 275 13.95 -6.42 -17.12
C ILE A 275 13.56 -6.12 -15.68
N SER A 276 13.45 -7.16 -14.86
CA SER A 276 13.24 -7.02 -13.42
C SER A 276 14.28 -7.84 -12.67
N PHE A 277 14.77 -7.27 -11.56
CA PHE A 277 15.66 -7.95 -10.63
C PHE A 277 14.95 -8.02 -9.27
N VAL A 278 15.10 -9.14 -8.58
CA VAL A 278 14.60 -9.33 -7.22
C VAL A 278 15.77 -9.71 -6.32
N TYR A 279 16.00 -8.87 -5.31
CA TYR A 279 16.95 -9.05 -4.22
C TYR A 279 16.19 -9.31 -2.93
N PRO A 280 16.83 -9.89 -1.88
CA PRO A 280 16.23 -9.94 -0.56
C PRO A 280 16.05 -8.53 0.01
N ALA A 281 15.08 -8.36 0.90
CA ALA A 281 14.92 -7.15 1.70
C ALA A 281 14.64 -7.52 3.16
N VAL A 282 14.51 -6.51 4.02
CA VAL A 282 14.14 -6.69 5.43
C VAL A 282 12.65 -6.37 5.64
N PRO A 283 11.97 -7.06 6.56
CA PRO A 283 10.58 -6.80 6.85
C PRO A 283 10.38 -5.41 7.49
N ARG A 284 9.13 -4.93 7.51
CA ARG A 284 8.79 -3.58 8.00
C ARG A 284 9.19 -3.33 9.46
N LYS A 285 9.16 -4.37 10.29
CA LYS A 285 9.50 -4.32 11.71
C LYS A 285 10.99 -4.48 12.02
N ASP A 286 11.81 -4.78 11.03
CA ASP A 286 13.24 -4.99 11.21
C ASP A 286 13.92 -3.69 11.67
N PRO A 287 14.80 -3.72 12.69
CA PRO A 287 15.56 -2.54 13.12
C PRO A 287 16.39 -1.89 12.00
N GLU A 288 16.80 -2.65 10.99
CA GLU A 288 17.54 -2.17 9.82
C GLU A 288 16.62 -1.59 8.71
N PHE A 289 15.29 -1.59 8.92
CA PHE A 289 14.32 -1.18 7.89
C PHE A 289 14.62 0.22 7.33
N PHE A 290 14.85 1.22 8.16
CA PHE A 290 15.08 2.58 7.67
C PHE A 290 16.41 2.72 6.92
N ALA A 291 17.43 1.94 7.30
CA ALA A 291 18.69 1.88 6.55
C ALA A 291 18.46 1.27 5.15
N ALA A 292 17.70 0.17 5.06
CA ALA A 292 17.33 -0.44 3.80
C ALA A 292 16.41 0.46 2.95
N TYR A 293 15.49 1.19 3.58
CA TYR A 293 14.58 2.11 2.90
C TYR A 293 15.32 3.31 2.29
N LEU A 294 16.27 3.89 3.03
CA LEU A 294 17.17 4.94 2.54
C LEU A 294 18.07 4.43 1.41
N MET A 295 18.67 3.25 1.57
CA MET A 295 19.45 2.60 0.53
C MET A 295 18.64 2.41 -0.76
N ASN A 296 17.42 1.86 -0.65
CA ASN A 296 16.54 1.71 -1.80
C ASN A 296 16.21 3.04 -2.48
N HIS A 297 15.92 4.09 -1.69
CA HIS A 297 15.63 5.41 -2.24
C HIS A 297 16.82 5.97 -3.04
N ILE A 298 18.03 5.87 -2.51
CA ILE A 298 19.25 6.33 -3.17
C ILE A 298 19.53 5.50 -4.44
N LEU A 299 19.29 4.19 -4.39
CA LEU A 299 19.56 3.29 -5.51
C LEU A 299 18.60 3.56 -6.68
N GLY A 300 17.28 3.55 -6.45
CA GLY A 300 16.30 3.62 -7.52
C GLY A 300 14.92 4.17 -7.12
N GLY A 301 14.77 4.73 -5.90
CA GLY A 301 13.48 5.16 -5.36
C GLY A 301 12.97 6.51 -5.83
N GLY A 302 13.62 7.18 -6.79
CA GLY A 302 13.18 8.48 -7.26
C GLY A 302 14.00 9.02 -8.44
N PHE A 303 13.63 10.20 -8.93
CA PHE A 303 14.26 10.85 -10.09
C PHE A 303 15.72 11.28 -9.85
N THR A 304 16.16 11.40 -8.63
CA THR A 304 17.56 11.73 -8.26
C THR A 304 18.38 10.51 -7.89
N SER A 305 17.84 9.30 -8.07
CA SER A 305 18.50 8.05 -7.74
C SER A 305 19.61 7.68 -8.72
N ARG A 306 20.55 6.82 -8.27
CA ARG A 306 21.67 6.37 -9.09
C ARG A 306 21.22 5.67 -10.38
N LEU A 307 20.24 4.77 -10.27
CA LEU A 307 19.73 4.05 -11.45
C LEU A 307 19.10 5.02 -12.46
N TYR A 308 18.32 5.99 -11.99
CA TYR A 308 17.70 6.95 -12.88
C TYR A 308 18.74 7.82 -13.59
N ALA A 309 19.72 8.35 -12.87
CA ALA A 309 20.81 9.13 -13.41
C ALA A 309 21.62 8.35 -14.45
N GLU A 310 21.97 7.08 -14.15
CA GLU A 310 22.87 6.30 -15.02
C GLU A 310 22.17 5.68 -16.23
N VAL A 311 20.94 5.19 -16.06
CA VAL A 311 20.20 4.47 -17.11
C VAL A 311 19.45 5.45 -18.01
N ARG A 312 18.78 6.45 -17.42
CA ARG A 312 17.95 7.39 -18.18
C ARG A 312 18.71 8.64 -18.61
N GLU A 313 19.25 9.41 -17.64
CA GLU A 313 19.77 10.75 -17.95
C GLU A 313 21.08 10.71 -18.74
N LYS A 314 22.04 9.92 -18.29
CA LYS A 314 23.36 9.90 -18.91
C LYS A 314 23.43 9.07 -20.20
N ARG A 315 22.64 8.00 -20.30
CA ARG A 315 22.75 7.04 -21.43
C ARG A 315 21.51 6.92 -22.29
N GLY A 316 20.34 7.42 -21.85
CA GLY A 316 19.09 7.32 -22.60
C GLY A 316 18.68 5.88 -22.93
N LEU A 317 19.03 4.92 -22.05
CA LEU A 317 18.76 3.50 -22.28
C LEU A 317 17.28 3.17 -22.06
N ALA A 318 16.64 3.78 -21.08
CA ALA A 318 15.26 3.55 -20.73
C ALA A 318 14.54 4.86 -20.38
N TYR A 319 13.22 4.89 -20.59
CA TYR A 319 12.38 6.01 -20.14
C TYR A 319 12.20 6.03 -18.62
N SER A 320 12.12 4.85 -18.01
CA SER A 320 12.01 4.70 -16.57
C SER A 320 12.86 3.54 -16.06
N VAL A 321 13.43 3.72 -14.90
CA VAL A 321 14.05 2.69 -14.08
C VAL A 321 13.75 3.03 -12.62
N SER A 322 13.34 2.07 -11.84
CA SER A 322 12.99 2.28 -10.45
C SER A 322 13.34 1.08 -9.58
N SER A 323 13.48 1.31 -8.29
CA SER A 323 13.51 0.24 -7.29
C SER A 323 12.50 0.50 -6.19
N ALA A 324 11.90 -0.58 -5.67
CA ALA A 324 10.94 -0.54 -4.57
C ALA A 324 11.11 -1.74 -3.64
N MET A 325 10.85 -1.54 -2.37
CA MET A 325 10.73 -2.63 -1.41
C MET A 325 9.29 -3.17 -1.45
N VAL A 326 9.15 -4.46 -1.71
CA VAL A 326 7.89 -5.20 -1.66
C VAL A 326 7.86 -5.94 -0.32
N LEU A 327 6.97 -5.51 0.56
CA LEU A 327 6.86 -6.03 1.92
C LEU A 327 5.56 -6.84 2.02
N ARG A 328 5.70 -8.12 2.29
CA ARG A 328 4.59 -9.05 2.54
C ARG A 328 4.79 -9.71 3.90
N ASP A 329 3.75 -10.32 4.44
CA ASP A 329 3.82 -10.98 5.75
C ASP A 329 4.90 -12.07 5.82
N HIS A 330 5.06 -12.83 4.74
CA HIS A 330 5.93 -14.01 4.68
C HIS A 330 7.17 -13.85 3.81
N VAL A 331 7.41 -12.64 3.27
CA VAL A 331 8.63 -12.32 2.51
C VAL A 331 8.79 -10.83 2.32
N SER A 332 10.04 -10.37 2.31
CA SER A 332 10.40 -9.01 1.90
C SER A 332 11.41 -9.08 0.77
N ALA A 333 11.18 -8.30 -0.28
CA ALA A 333 12.03 -8.25 -1.46
C ALA A 333 12.29 -6.80 -1.89
N LEU A 334 13.45 -6.57 -2.51
CA LEU A 334 13.75 -5.33 -3.23
C LEU A 334 13.68 -5.65 -4.72
N MET A 335 12.77 -4.99 -5.41
CA MET A 335 12.57 -5.17 -6.85
C MET A 335 13.09 -3.96 -7.61
N ILE A 336 13.89 -4.20 -8.65
CA ILE A 336 14.32 -3.19 -9.62
C ILE A 336 13.63 -3.51 -10.95
N SER A 337 13.06 -2.51 -11.62
CA SER A 337 12.35 -2.70 -12.88
C SER A 337 12.70 -1.62 -13.88
N THR A 338 12.82 -2.02 -15.16
CA THR A 338 13.00 -1.11 -16.29
C THR A 338 12.43 -1.73 -17.57
N ALA A 339 12.14 -0.87 -18.55
CA ALA A 339 11.84 -1.28 -19.93
C ALA A 339 12.70 -0.47 -20.89
N THR A 340 13.31 -1.16 -21.85
CA THR A 340 14.28 -0.57 -22.79
C THR A 340 14.08 -1.11 -24.21
N ARG A 341 14.70 -0.48 -25.18
CA ARG A 341 14.74 -1.00 -26.54
C ARG A 341 15.48 -2.33 -26.59
N PRO A 342 15.07 -3.29 -27.43
CA PRO A 342 15.65 -4.64 -27.44
C PRO A 342 17.17 -4.65 -27.61
N GLU A 343 17.70 -3.84 -28.50
CA GLU A 343 19.14 -3.71 -28.76
C GLU A 343 19.93 -3.07 -27.61
N LYS A 344 19.23 -2.49 -26.63
CA LYS A 344 19.79 -1.86 -25.43
C LYS A 344 19.62 -2.71 -24.17
N ALA A 345 18.96 -3.85 -24.26
CA ALA A 345 18.64 -4.68 -23.09
C ALA A 345 19.89 -5.16 -22.34
N GLN A 346 20.90 -5.66 -23.06
CA GLN A 346 22.13 -6.14 -22.44
C GLN A 346 22.96 -5.01 -21.81
N GLU A 347 23.00 -3.85 -22.47
CA GLU A 347 23.65 -2.66 -21.90
C GLU A 347 22.95 -2.18 -20.63
N SER A 348 21.61 -2.13 -20.64
CA SER A 348 20.81 -1.76 -19.46
C SER A 348 21.02 -2.73 -18.30
N LEU A 349 21.00 -4.04 -18.58
CA LEU A 349 21.22 -5.09 -17.60
C LEU A 349 22.62 -4.95 -16.95
N LYS A 350 23.65 -4.70 -17.75
CA LYS A 350 25.01 -4.48 -17.29
C LYS A 350 25.10 -3.25 -16.39
N ILE A 351 24.58 -2.10 -16.83
CA ILE A 351 24.63 -0.86 -16.05
C ILE A 351 23.88 -0.98 -14.73
N ILE A 352 22.71 -1.62 -14.71
CA ILE A 352 21.96 -1.85 -13.46
C ILE A 352 22.78 -2.72 -12.51
N ARG A 353 23.39 -3.82 -12.98
CA ARG A 353 24.27 -4.66 -12.16
C ARG A 353 25.49 -3.89 -11.61
N GLU A 354 26.10 -3.03 -12.42
CA GLU A 354 27.22 -2.18 -12.01
C GLU A 354 26.81 -1.21 -10.88
N GLN A 355 25.64 -0.57 -11.00
CA GLN A 355 25.14 0.35 -9.98
C GLN A 355 24.76 -0.37 -8.68
N VAL A 356 24.15 -1.55 -8.77
CA VAL A 356 23.87 -2.39 -7.60
C VAL A 356 25.18 -2.85 -6.93
N ALA A 357 26.15 -3.29 -7.69
CA ALA A 357 27.46 -3.70 -7.17
C ALA A 357 28.21 -2.52 -6.51
N ALA A 358 28.16 -1.33 -7.09
CA ALA A 358 28.74 -0.13 -6.49
C ALA A 358 28.03 0.24 -5.17
N MET A 359 26.70 0.13 -5.12
CA MET A 359 25.96 0.34 -3.88
C MET A 359 26.32 -0.71 -2.81
N ALA A 360 26.47 -1.97 -3.20
CA ALA A 360 26.86 -3.07 -2.30
C ALA A 360 28.30 -2.92 -1.74
N ASN A 361 29.24 -2.48 -2.57
CA ASN A 361 30.67 -2.44 -2.21
C ASN A 361 31.05 -1.12 -1.51
N ASP A 362 30.63 0.00 -2.07
CA ASP A 362 31.05 1.34 -1.64
C ASP A 362 29.99 2.02 -0.75
N GLY A 363 28.72 1.61 -0.91
CA GLY A 363 27.56 2.24 -0.28
C GLY A 363 27.25 3.63 -0.86
N PRO A 364 26.37 4.40 -0.20
CA PRO A 364 26.09 5.78 -0.57
C PRO A 364 27.16 6.74 -0.02
N THR A 365 27.17 7.95 -0.55
CA THR A 365 27.90 9.09 -0.01
C THR A 365 27.08 9.79 1.09
N GLU A 366 27.75 10.61 1.92
CA GLU A 366 27.07 11.46 2.92
C GLU A 366 26.04 12.41 2.27
N ALA A 367 26.40 12.95 1.09
CA ALA A 367 25.51 13.87 0.37
C ALA A 367 24.23 13.17 -0.12
N GLU A 368 24.36 11.96 -0.67
CA GLU A 368 23.19 11.14 -1.08
C GLU A 368 22.31 10.76 0.11
N LEU A 369 22.93 10.39 1.23
CA LEU A 369 22.18 10.07 2.46
C LEU A 369 21.43 11.29 2.99
N ALA A 370 22.07 12.45 3.06
CA ALA A 370 21.44 13.68 3.52
C ALA A 370 20.27 14.10 2.62
N ALA A 371 20.43 14.03 1.29
CA ALA A 371 19.39 14.31 0.33
C ALA A 371 18.20 13.33 0.46
N ALA A 372 18.47 12.03 0.60
CA ALA A 372 17.46 10.99 0.78
C ALA A 372 16.65 11.19 2.07
N LYS A 373 17.31 11.49 3.20
CA LYS A 373 16.66 11.81 4.47
C LYS A 373 15.71 13.01 4.33
N SER A 374 16.18 14.10 3.74
CA SER A 374 15.39 15.30 3.52
C SER A 374 14.15 15.02 2.67
N TYR A 375 14.32 14.32 1.56
CA TYR A 375 13.23 13.96 0.66
C TYR A 375 12.19 13.06 1.34
N LEU A 376 12.61 11.97 1.96
CA LEU A 376 11.71 10.98 2.57
C LEU A 376 10.93 11.56 3.75
N LYS A 377 11.49 12.53 4.48
CA LYS A 377 10.75 13.27 5.51
C LYS A 377 9.70 14.18 4.90
N GLY A 378 10.10 15.00 3.92
CA GLY A 378 9.20 15.99 3.31
C GLY A 378 8.08 15.38 2.47
N SER A 379 8.34 14.28 1.75
CA SER A 379 7.35 13.66 0.85
C SER A 379 6.30 12.82 1.56
N TYR A 380 6.50 12.44 2.83
CA TYR A 380 5.60 11.50 3.50
C TYR A 380 4.17 12.01 3.62
N ALA A 381 4.00 13.25 4.06
CA ALA A 381 2.67 13.84 4.20
C ALA A 381 1.97 13.97 2.84
N VAL A 382 2.71 14.38 1.80
CA VAL A 382 2.17 14.53 0.44
C VAL A 382 1.74 13.19 -0.15
N ASN A 383 2.44 12.12 0.17
CA ASN A 383 2.15 10.79 -0.40
C ASN A 383 1.07 10.01 0.37
N ASN A 384 0.90 10.29 1.69
CA ASN A 384 0.10 9.42 2.55
C ASN A 384 -1.04 10.15 3.29
N LEU A 385 -1.01 11.48 3.36
CA LEU A 385 -1.90 12.24 4.27
C LEU A 385 -2.70 13.34 3.54
N THR A 386 -3.00 13.16 2.25
CA THR A 386 -3.64 14.19 1.42
C THR A 386 -5.15 14.06 1.31
N SER A 387 -5.73 12.95 1.72
CA SER A 387 -7.18 12.72 1.69
C SER A 387 -7.60 11.80 2.83
N SER A 388 -8.89 11.84 3.20
CA SER A 388 -9.44 10.94 4.22
C SER A 388 -9.21 9.47 3.89
N VAL A 389 -9.29 9.10 2.61
CA VAL A 389 -9.03 7.75 2.14
C VAL A 389 -7.56 7.36 2.34
N SER A 390 -6.61 8.20 1.89
CA SER A 390 -5.17 7.90 2.04
C SER A 390 -4.72 7.87 3.50
N ILE A 391 -5.34 8.69 4.36
CA ILE A 391 -5.09 8.64 5.81
C ILE A 391 -5.64 7.33 6.38
N ALA A 392 -6.89 6.93 6.05
CA ALA A 392 -7.46 5.67 6.52
C ALA A 392 -6.62 4.45 6.09
N ASP A 393 -6.14 4.43 4.83
CA ASP A 393 -5.21 3.41 4.34
C ASP A 393 -3.89 3.40 5.13
N THR A 394 -3.36 4.59 5.46
CA THR A 394 -2.16 4.73 6.28
C THR A 394 -2.38 4.18 7.69
N LEU A 395 -3.53 4.49 8.32
CA LEU A 395 -3.86 3.98 9.66
C LEU A 395 -3.91 2.45 9.69
N VAL A 396 -4.52 1.82 8.69
CA VAL A 396 -4.56 0.35 8.56
C VAL A 396 -3.16 -0.22 8.33
N GLY A 397 -2.41 0.34 7.38
CA GLY A 397 -1.04 -0.12 7.09
C GLY A 397 -0.07 -0.01 8.28
N LEU A 398 -0.24 1.01 9.14
CA LEU A 398 0.54 1.13 10.38
C LEU A 398 0.17 0.04 11.38
N GLN A 399 -1.11 -0.27 11.54
CA GLN A 399 -1.60 -1.35 12.42
C GLN A 399 -1.15 -2.72 11.93
N GLU A 400 -1.27 -3.02 10.62
CA GLU A 400 -0.80 -4.26 10.01
C GLU A 400 0.72 -4.45 10.19
N ALA A 401 1.47 -3.35 10.10
CA ALA A 401 2.90 -3.33 10.39
C ALA A 401 3.23 -3.32 11.90
N GLU A 402 2.23 -3.38 12.78
CA GLU A 402 2.36 -3.29 14.25
C GLU A 402 3.21 -2.09 14.71
N LEU A 403 3.05 -0.96 14.03
CA LEU A 403 3.73 0.29 14.38
C LEU A 403 2.86 1.11 15.36
N PRO A 404 3.48 1.88 16.26
CA PRO A 404 2.72 2.65 17.24
C PRO A 404 1.99 3.83 16.61
N ARG A 405 0.94 4.34 17.26
CA ARG A 405 0.13 5.48 16.79
C ARG A 405 0.93 6.76 16.57
N ASP A 406 1.95 6.97 17.37
CA ASP A 406 2.86 8.13 17.26
C ASP A 406 3.98 7.93 16.21
N TYR A 407 3.88 6.88 15.40
CA TYR A 407 4.86 6.58 14.37
C TYR A 407 5.00 7.72 13.35
N ILE A 408 3.89 8.36 12.96
CA ILE A 408 3.92 9.45 11.98
C ILE A 408 4.80 10.59 12.50
N ASP A 409 4.63 10.96 13.77
CA ASP A 409 5.38 12.04 14.42
C ASP A 409 6.85 11.68 14.60
N LYS A 410 7.14 10.43 15.01
CA LYS A 410 8.50 9.94 15.29
C LYS A 410 9.28 9.54 14.04
N ARG A 411 8.59 9.35 12.91
CA ARG A 411 9.21 8.85 11.68
C ARG A 411 10.40 9.69 11.23
N GLY A 412 10.31 11.00 11.37
CA GLY A 412 11.38 11.94 11.04
C GLY A 412 12.65 11.65 11.85
N GLU A 413 12.52 11.44 13.14
CA GLU A 413 13.62 11.12 14.06
C GLU A 413 14.24 9.74 13.72
N LEU A 414 13.41 8.75 13.42
CA LEU A 414 13.87 7.42 13.02
C LEU A 414 14.70 7.46 11.73
N ILE A 415 14.31 8.29 10.76
CA ILE A 415 15.09 8.52 9.53
C ILE A 415 16.41 9.24 9.85
N ASP A 416 16.37 10.28 10.69
CA ASP A 416 17.54 11.09 11.05
C ASP A 416 18.57 10.28 11.85
N ALA A 417 18.15 9.34 12.66
CA ALA A 417 19.00 8.46 13.44
C ALA A 417 19.85 7.48 12.61
N VAL A 418 19.47 7.21 11.36
CA VAL A 418 20.23 6.28 10.50
C VAL A 418 21.59 6.86 10.13
N THR A 419 22.65 6.11 10.36
CA THR A 419 24.04 6.47 10.01
C THR A 419 24.43 5.98 8.63
N LEU A 420 25.48 6.58 8.05
CA LEU A 420 26.03 6.12 6.77
C LEU A 420 26.51 4.66 6.84
N ASP A 421 27.15 4.29 7.95
CA ASP A 421 27.66 2.92 8.15
C ASP A 421 26.54 1.88 8.22
N GLN A 422 25.39 2.23 8.80
CA GLN A 422 24.22 1.36 8.78
C GLN A 422 23.71 1.14 7.35
N VAL A 423 23.65 2.22 6.53
CA VAL A 423 23.22 2.09 5.13
C VAL A 423 24.24 1.29 4.31
N LYS A 424 25.52 1.47 4.52
CA LYS A 424 26.57 0.65 3.88
C LYS A 424 26.47 -0.82 4.27
N THR A 425 26.26 -1.09 5.54
CA THR A 425 26.13 -2.46 6.07
C THR A 425 24.94 -3.18 5.46
N ILE A 426 23.78 -2.55 5.45
CA ILE A 426 22.57 -3.17 4.88
C ILE A 426 22.65 -3.31 3.36
N ALA A 427 23.24 -2.33 2.65
CA ALA A 427 23.47 -2.42 1.22
C ALA A 427 24.33 -3.64 0.87
N LYS A 428 25.43 -3.84 1.59
CA LYS A 428 26.29 -5.01 1.43
C LYS A 428 25.52 -6.31 1.73
N LYS A 429 24.79 -6.38 2.84
CA LYS A 429 24.01 -7.55 3.27
C LYS A 429 22.98 -7.99 2.23
N LEU A 430 22.24 -7.04 1.65
CA LEU A 430 21.12 -7.34 0.77
C LEU A 430 21.54 -7.50 -0.70
N LEU A 431 22.45 -6.67 -1.18
CA LEU A 431 22.77 -6.55 -2.61
C LEU A 431 23.94 -7.42 -3.07
N GLN A 432 24.67 -8.10 -2.15
CA GLN A 432 25.66 -9.11 -2.53
C GLN A 432 25.05 -10.44 -2.99
N ALA A 433 23.76 -10.68 -2.70
CA ALA A 433 23.07 -11.85 -3.21
C ALA A 433 22.95 -11.78 -4.73
N GLU A 434 23.13 -12.92 -5.41
CA GLU A 434 22.80 -12.99 -6.84
C GLU A 434 21.28 -12.91 -7.00
N PRO A 435 20.72 -11.93 -7.77
CA PRO A 435 19.29 -11.71 -7.83
C PRO A 435 18.57 -12.79 -8.64
N ALA A 436 17.26 -12.93 -8.42
CA ALA A 436 16.40 -13.52 -9.42
C ALA A 436 16.10 -12.46 -10.50
N ILE A 437 16.18 -12.84 -11.78
CA ILE A 437 16.01 -11.93 -12.91
C ILE A 437 14.89 -12.42 -13.82
N LEU A 438 14.00 -11.50 -14.19
CA LEU A 438 13.04 -11.68 -15.26
C LEU A 438 13.43 -10.80 -16.43
N ILE A 439 13.49 -11.41 -17.63
CA ILE A 439 13.68 -10.70 -18.89
C ILE A 439 12.59 -11.17 -19.86
N TYR A 440 11.83 -10.22 -20.40
CA TYR A 440 10.85 -10.55 -21.43
C TYR A 440 10.78 -9.46 -22.49
N GLY A 441 10.65 -9.89 -23.75
CA GLY A 441 10.68 -9.00 -24.90
C GLY A 441 10.88 -9.75 -26.21
N PRO A 442 11.25 -9.09 -27.30
CA PRO A 442 11.58 -9.75 -28.55
C PRO A 442 12.73 -10.76 -28.39
N ALA A 443 12.73 -11.81 -29.18
CA ALA A 443 13.86 -12.72 -29.25
C ALA A 443 15.15 -11.93 -29.53
N GLN A 444 16.15 -12.09 -28.69
CA GLN A 444 17.45 -11.50 -28.95
C GLN A 444 18.15 -12.33 -30.03
N SER A 445 18.44 -11.69 -31.15
CA SER A 445 19.20 -12.29 -32.25
C SER A 445 20.68 -12.45 -31.91
#